data_b229aaf07d7a8d2c44a96ec1fbdd12aa
#
_entry.id   b229aaf07d7a8d2c44a96ec1fbdd12aa
#
_cell.length_a   1.000
_cell.length_b   1.000
_cell.length_c   1.000
_cell.angle_alpha   90.00
_cell.angle_beta   90.00
_cell.angle_gamma   90.00
#
_symmetry.space_group_name_H-M   'P 1'
#
loop_
_entity.id
_entity.type
_entity.pdbx_description
1 polymer ?
#
loop_
_entity_poly.entity_id
_entity_poly.type
_entity_poly.pdbx_seq_one_letter_code
_entity_poly.pdbx_strand_id
1 'polypeptide(L)'
;MSAERYPTKERAEVEISGRGGGIIARIKDLSQTGACIQWEHDEFQLHIGDLVRMRVNLKALKKEHRVNAQVVWTDRNRSGLQFLTSDQLVEKML
;
A
#
# COMPACT_ATOMS: atom_id res chain seq x y z
N MET A 1 1.97 -9.56 18.85
CA MET A 1 0.59 -9.05 18.72
C MET A 1 0.46 -8.33 17.38
N SER A 2 -0.55 -8.67 16.63
CA SER A 2 -0.74 -8.04 15.32
C SER A 2 -1.25 -6.62 15.48
N ALA A 3 -0.83 -5.75 14.59
CA ALA A 3 -1.32 -4.39 14.55
C ALA A 3 -2.80 -4.38 14.19
N GLU A 4 -3.52 -3.46 14.77
CA GLU A 4 -4.93 -3.27 14.45
C GLU A 4 -5.07 -2.81 13.00
N ARG A 5 -6.07 -3.35 12.30
CA ARG A 5 -6.30 -3.03 10.90
C ARG A 5 -7.58 -2.22 10.74
N TYR A 6 -7.50 -1.21 9.89
CA TYR A 6 -8.59 -0.31 9.61
C TYR A 6 -9.01 -0.45 8.16
N PRO A 7 -10.26 -0.85 7.88
CA PRO A 7 -10.75 -0.84 6.50
C PRO A 7 -10.77 0.58 5.98
N THR A 8 -10.44 0.74 4.72
CA THR A 8 -10.39 2.06 4.11
C THR A 8 -11.00 2.02 2.71
N LYS A 9 -11.44 3.18 2.24
CA LYS A 9 -11.86 3.38 0.87
C LYS A 9 -10.83 4.17 0.07
N GLU A 10 -9.66 4.38 0.67
CA GLU A 10 -8.62 5.16 0.02
C GLU A 10 -7.97 4.37 -1.11
N ARG A 11 -7.41 5.12 -2.04
CA ARG A 11 -6.63 4.58 -3.14
C ARG A 11 -5.19 5.04 -3.02
N ALA A 12 -4.30 4.24 -3.56
CA ALA A 12 -2.89 4.58 -3.59
C ALA A 12 -2.35 4.35 -4.98
N GLU A 13 -1.39 5.16 -5.38
CA GLU A 13 -0.57 4.86 -6.54
C GLU A 13 0.57 3.97 -6.07
N VAL A 14 0.71 2.81 -6.70
CA VAL A 14 1.70 1.81 -6.33
C VAL A 14 2.69 1.65 -7.46
N GLU A 15 3.97 1.80 -7.15
CA GLU A 15 5.05 1.73 -8.12
C GLU A 15 6.07 0.71 -7.63
N ILE A 16 6.48 -0.20 -8.52
CA ILE A 16 7.51 -1.17 -8.20
C ILE A 16 8.86 -0.50 -8.40
N SER A 17 9.70 -0.57 -7.36
CA SER A 17 11.02 0.03 -7.40
C SER A 17 11.84 -0.55 -8.55
N GLY A 18 12.40 0.32 -9.37
CA GLY A 18 13.27 -0.07 -10.46
C GLY A 18 12.58 -0.47 -11.76
N ARG A 19 11.25 -0.55 -11.80
CA ARG A 19 10.56 -0.95 -13.03
C ARG A 19 9.92 0.20 -13.78
N GLY A 20 9.71 1.34 -13.13
CA GLY A 20 8.97 2.42 -13.73
C GLY A 20 7.51 2.07 -13.95
N GLY A 21 6.67 3.10 -14.06
CA GLY A 21 5.23 2.92 -14.19
C GLY A 21 4.60 2.49 -12.88
N GLY A 22 3.35 2.82 -12.71
CA GLY A 22 2.60 2.46 -11.52
C GLY A 22 1.14 2.25 -11.83
N ILE A 23 0.41 1.73 -10.87
CA ILE A 23 -1.03 1.55 -10.98
C ILE A 23 -1.72 2.20 -9.80
N ILE A 24 -3.01 2.44 -10.00
CA ILE A 24 -3.87 2.86 -8.90
C ILE A 24 -4.47 1.60 -8.27
N ALA A 25 -4.23 1.42 -6.98
CA ALA A 25 -4.79 0.30 -6.23
C ALA A 25 -5.69 0.81 -5.13
N ARG A 26 -6.63 -0.03 -4.72
CA ARG A 26 -7.44 0.24 -3.53
C ARG A 26 -6.71 -0.26 -2.31
N ILE A 27 -6.73 0.53 -1.26
CA ILE A 27 -6.24 0.09 0.03
C ILE A 27 -7.42 -0.58 0.74
N LYS A 28 -7.36 -1.89 0.86
CA LYS A 28 -8.44 -2.66 1.50
C LYS A 28 -8.44 -2.47 3.01
N ASP A 29 -7.26 -2.49 3.59
CA ASP A 29 -7.07 -2.20 5.00
C ASP A 29 -5.68 -1.64 5.23
N LEU A 30 -5.52 -1.01 6.37
CA LEU A 30 -4.30 -0.31 6.74
C LEU A 30 -4.02 -0.54 8.21
N SER A 31 -2.76 -0.74 8.55
CA SER A 31 -2.30 -0.84 9.92
C SER A 31 -1.02 -0.03 10.08
N GLN A 32 -0.50 0.03 11.29
CA GLN A 32 0.76 0.73 11.55
C GLN A 32 1.95 0.05 10.86
N THR A 33 1.84 -1.23 10.55
CA THR A 33 2.95 -2.00 10.00
C THR A 33 2.82 -2.32 8.53
N GLY A 34 1.64 -2.15 7.95
CA GLY A 34 1.46 -2.50 6.55
C GLY A 34 0.06 -2.25 6.04
N ALA A 35 -0.19 -2.72 4.84
CA ALA A 35 -1.46 -2.54 4.17
C ALA A 35 -1.77 -3.73 3.27
N CYS A 36 -3.05 -3.94 3.02
CA CYS A 36 -3.50 -4.85 1.98
C CYS A 36 -4.03 -4.00 0.83
N ILE A 37 -3.52 -4.24 -0.36
CA ILE A 37 -3.94 -3.52 -1.56
C ILE A 37 -4.57 -4.48 -2.57
N GLN A 38 -5.44 -3.94 -3.40
CA GLN A 38 -6.12 -4.67 -4.46
C GLN A 38 -6.17 -3.82 -5.72
N TRP A 39 -5.93 -4.44 -6.87
CA TRP A 39 -5.95 -3.76 -8.16
C TRP A 39 -6.78 -4.54 -9.16
N GLU A 40 -7.11 -3.90 -10.29
CA GLU A 40 -7.96 -4.50 -11.33
C GLU A 40 -7.23 -4.71 -12.66
N HIS A 41 -5.93 -4.45 -12.72
CA HIS A 41 -5.15 -4.59 -13.94
C HIS A 41 -4.55 -6.00 -14.03
N ASP A 42 -5.03 -6.80 -14.95
CA ASP A 42 -4.60 -8.19 -15.09
C ASP A 42 -3.11 -8.31 -15.40
N GLU A 43 -2.54 -7.33 -16.06
CA GLU A 43 -1.12 -7.36 -16.45
C GLU A 43 -0.19 -6.97 -15.31
N PHE A 44 -0.72 -6.38 -14.26
CA PHE A 44 0.10 -5.97 -13.13
C PHE A 44 0.25 -7.12 -12.15
N GLN A 45 1.48 -7.43 -11.81
CA GLN A 45 1.76 -8.48 -10.85
C GLN A 45 2.86 -8.06 -9.89
N LEU A 46 2.66 -8.38 -8.63
CA LEU A 46 3.65 -8.23 -7.59
C LEU A 46 4.15 -9.61 -7.17
N HIS A 47 5.40 -9.67 -6.76
CA HIS A 47 6.03 -10.89 -6.27
C HIS A 47 6.48 -10.68 -4.83
N ILE A 48 6.46 -11.75 -4.04
CA ILE A 48 6.95 -11.69 -2.67
C ILE A 48 8.39 -11.19 -2.68
N GLY A 49 8.66 -10.20 -1.85
CA GLY A 49 9.97 -9.56 -1.77
C GLY A 49 10.11 -8.29 -2.61
N ASP A 50 9.18 -8.03 -3.52
CA ASP A 50 9.24 -6.80 -4.31
C ASP A 50 9.19 -5.58 -3.39
N LEU A 51 10.00 -4.59 -3.73
CA LEU A 51 9.97 -3.29 -3.06
C LEU A 51 9.06 -2.37 -3.83
N VAL A 52 8.12 -1.76 -3.14
CA VAL A 52 7.14 -0.87 -3.76
C VAL A 52 7.12 0.46 -3.04
N ARG A 53 6.74 1.49 -3.78
CA ARG A 53 6.48 2.80 -3.23
C ARG A 53 5.00 3.09 -3.40
N MET A 54 4.34 3.44 -2.30
CA MET A 54 2.96 3.84 -2.31
C MET A 54 2.85 5.35 -2.14
N ARG A 55 2.01 5.98 -2.93
CA ARG A 55 1.60 7.36 -2.71
C ARG A 55 0.12 7.35 -2.37
N VAL A 56 -0.18 7.72 -1.14
CA VAL A 56 -1.54 7.73 -0.62
C VAL A 56 -2.00 9.17 -0.52
N ASN A 57 -3.11 9.48 -1.16
CA ASN A 57 -3.70 10.79 -1.06
C ASN A 57 -4.80 10.75 -0.01
N LEU A 58 -4.53 11.36 1.12
CA LEU A 58 -5.48 11.41 2.22
C LEU A 58 -6.42 12.59 2.00
N LYS A 59 -7.59 12.32 1.46
CA LYS A 59 -8.57 13.36 1.11
C LYS A 59 -8.95 14.22 2.30
N ALA A 60 -9.08 13.60 3.47
CA ALA A 60 -9.47 14.33 4.69
C ALA A 60 -8.43 15.36 5.10
N LEU A 61 -7.16 15.09 4.84
CA LEU A 61 -6.07 15.99 5.21
C LEU A 61 -5.53 16.78 4.03
N LYS A 62 -6.03 16.50 2.81
CA LYS A 62 -5.57 17.13 1.57
C LYS A 62 -4.05 17.03 1.41
N LYS A 63 -3.48 15.90 1.86
CA LYS A 63 -2.04 15.67 1.81
C LYS A 63 -1.75 14.35 1.14
N GLU A 64 -0.64 14.33 0.41
CA GLU A 64 -0.09 13.12 -0.16
C GLU A 64 0.98 12.57 0.77
N HIS A 65 0.91 11.26 1.03
CA HIS A 65 1.90 10.56 1.82
C HIS A 65 2.57 9.51 0.97
N ARG A 66 3.88 9.40 1.10
CA ARG A 66 4.68 8.39 0.41
C ARG A 66 5.23 7.42 1.43
N VAL A 67 5.12 6.15 1.14
CA VAL A 67 5.64 5.11 2.02
C VAL A 67 6.28 4.01 1.18
N ASN A 68 7.42 3.53 1.64
CA ASN A 68 8.08 2.38 1.04
C ASN A 68 7.64 1.12 1.76
N ALA A 69 7.43 0.06 0.99
CA ALA A 69 6.93 -1.19 1.53
C ALA A 69 7.53 -2.36 0.76
N GLN A 70 7.41 -3.54 1.36
CA GLN A 70 7.83 -4.78 0.74
C GLN A 70 6.65 -5.74 0.69
N VAL A 71 6.52 -6.44 -0.43
CA VAL A 71 5.47 -7.43 -0.60
C VAL A 71 5.79 -8.66 0.24
N VAL A 72 4.88 -9.00 1.16
CA VAL A 72 5.06 -10.16 2.05
C VAL A 72 4.16 -11.33 1.68
N TRP A 73 3.07 -11.06 0.97
CA TRP A 73 2.26 -12.11 0.35
C TRP A 73 1.56 -11.52 -0.88
N THR A 74 1.19 -12.39 -1.79
CA THR A 74 0.48 -11.96 -2.99
C THR A 74 -0.48 -13.03 -3.45
N ASP A 75 -1.59 -12.59 -4.01
CA ASP A 75 -2.58 -13.40 -4.68
C ASP A 75 -2.83 -12.71 -6.04
N ARG A 76 -3.78 -13.20 -6.82
CA ARG A 76 -4.01 -12.73 -8.19
C ARG A 76 -3.95 -11.21 -8.35
N ASN A 77 -4.75 -10.50 -7.58
CA ASN A 77 -4.87 -9.05 -7.68
C ASN A 77 -4.87 -8.37 -6.32
N ARG A 78 -4.31 -9.05 -5.31
CA ARG A 78 -4.18 -8.52 -3.96
C ARG A 78 -2.79 -8.82 -3.44
N SER A 79 -2.28 -7.94 -2.62
CA SER A 79 -1.00 -8.15 -1.96
C SER A 79 -1.00 -7.53 -0.59
N GLY A 80 -0.30 -8.19 0.33
CA GLY A 80 0.02 -7.63 1.62
C GLY A 80 1.37 -6.96 1.57
N LEU A 81 1.42 -5.75 2.07
CA LEU A 81 2.63 -4.94 2.09
C LEU A 81 3.03 -4.68 3.53
N GLN A 82 4.30 -4.81 3.81
CA GLN A 82 4.89 -4.43 5.08
C GLN A 82 5.67 -3.14 4.89
N PHE A 83 5.38 -2.14 5.70
CA PHE A 83 6.11 -0.87 5.62
C PHE A 83 7.55 -1.05 6.07
N LEU A 84 8.48 -0.45 5.33
CA LEU A 84 9.91 -0.58 5.61
C LEU A 84 10.41 0.44 6.62
N THR A 85 9.65 1.51 6.82
CA THR A 85 9.97 2.53 7.81
C THR A 85 8.82 2.60 8.80
N SER A 86 9.12 2.99 10.04
CA SER A 86 8.06 3.22 11.01
C SER A 86 7.29 4.44 10.56
N ASP A 87 6.34 4.21 9.69
CA ASP A 87 5.56 5.28 9.12
C ASP A 87 4.37 5.58 10.01
N GLN A 88 4.05 6.83 10.12
CA GLN A 88 2.93 7.29 10.92
C GLN A 88 1.70 7.52 10.06
N LEU A 89 1.61 6.82 8.93
CA LEU A 89 0.50 6.99 8.01
C LEU A 89 -0.85 6.76 8.67
N VAL A 90 -0.95 5.69 9.47
CA VAL A 90 -2.19 5.39 10.18
C VAL A 90 -2.55 6.50 11.16
N GLU A 91 -1.56 6.98 11.93
CA GLU A 91 -1.79 8.06 12.87
C GLU A 91 -2.27 9.33 12.18
N LYS A 92 -1.75 9.60 10.99
CA LYS A 92 -2.16 10.77 10.23
C LYS A 92 -3.54 10.62 9.61
N MET A 93 -3.98 9.38 9.39
CA MET A 93 -5.32 9.11 8.87
C MET A 93 -6.38 9.13 9.97
N LEU A 94 -6.00 8.94 11.18
CA LEU A 94 -6.90 8.97 12.33
C LEU A 94 -7.02 10.39 12.87
#